data_8c1f947dec6e5c4ac0ac4d61456c6ce5
#
_entry.id   8c1f947dec6e5c4ac0ac4d61456c6ce5
#
_cell.length_a   1.000
_cell.length_b   1.000
_cell.length_c   1.000
_cell.angle_alpha   90.00
_cell.angle_beta   90.00
_cell.angle_gamma   90.00
#
_symmetry.space_group_name_H-M   'P 1'
#
loop_
_entity.id
_entity.type
_entity.pdbx_description
1 polymer ?
#
loop_
_entity_poly.entity_id
_entity_poly.type
_entity_poly.pdbx_seq_one_letter_code
_entity_poly.pdbx_strand_id
1 'polypeptide(L)'
;MITIGIDPGIYGAVAFLIDGKYKHVQDMPVMLKGSGTVKNEVNPTALVTILRENTSADEAVLVALERVNAMPGQGVSSVFSLGDSFGTARASVAACRFEMQYVTPMKWKKHFGLTSDKEVCRATAIKMFPDAELHLKKHVDRAEALLMARWVYETKF
;
A
#
# COMPACT_ATOMS: atom_id res chain seq x y z
N MET A 1 4.65 -16.53 7.53
CA MET A 1 3.51 -15.86 6.88
C MET A 1 3.92 -14.45 6.45
N ILE A 2 3.61 -14.08 5.22
CA ILE A 2 3.84 -12.72 4.72
C ILE A 2 2.54 -11.91 4.78
N THR A 3 2.61 -10.69 5.29
CA THR A 3 1.54 -9.70 5.17
C THR A 3 2.01 -8.52 4.35
N ILE A 4 1.13 -8.06 3.46
CA ILE A 4 1.42 -6.97 2.51
C ILE A 4 0.43 -5.85 2.75
N GLY A 5 0.90 -4.62 2.83
CA GLY A 5 0.07 -3.42 2.82
C GLY A 5 0.26 -2.67 1.52
N ILE A 6 -0.83 -2.26 0.88
CA ILE A 6 -0.80 -1.53 -0.39
C ILE A 6 -1.62 -0.24 -0.27
N ASP A 7 -0.94 0.88 -0.40
CA ASP A 7 -1.54 2.17 -0.72
C ASP A 7 -1.56 2.29 -2.26
N PRO A 8 -2.74 2.25 -2.91
CA PRO A 8 -2.84 2.02 -4.36
C PRO A 8 -2.55 3.23 -5.24
N GLY A 9 -2.34 4.44 -4.71
CA GLY A 9 -2.10 5.64 -5.52
C GLY A 9 -0.79 5.58 -6.32
N ILE A 10 -0.64 6.44 -7.35
CA ILE A 10 0.62 6.58 -8.10
C ILE A 10 1.77 7.11 -7.24
N TYR A 11 1.47 7.75 -6.12
CA TYR A 11 2.42 8.14 -5.07
C TYR A 11 2.36 7.18 -3.87
N GLY A 12 1.62 6.10 -3.98
CA GLY A 12 1.46 5.12 -2.94
C GLY A 12 2.70 4.25 -2.72
N ALA A 13 2.52 3.16 -1.99
CA ALA A 13 3.60 2.27 -1.64
C ALA A 13 3.12 0.83 -1.43
N VAL A 14 4.08 -0.09 -1.46
CA VAL A 14 3.88 -1.51 -1.15
C VAL A 14 4.86 -1.91 -0.05
N ALA A 15 4.33 -2.48 1.03
CA ALA A 15 5.11 -2.89 2.19
C ALA A 15 4.92 -4.38 2.47
N PHE A 16 5.98 -5.03 2.93
CA PHE A 16 6.04 -6.47 3.21
C PHE A 16 6.55 -6.71 4.62
N LEU A 17 5.83 -7.52 5.39
CA LEU A 17 6.25 -8.03 6.69
C LEU A 17 6.31 -9.55 6.66
N ILE A 18 7.26 -10.15 7.37
CA ILE A 18 7.32 -11.57 7.67
C ILE A 18 7.04 -11.75 9.15
N ASP A 19 5.98 -12.48 9.49
CA ASP A 19 5.55 -12.71 10.87
C ASP A 19 5.50 -11.42 11.69
N GLY A 20 4.95 -10.37 11.07
CA GLY A 20 4.80 -9.03 11.66
C GLY A 20 6.09 -8.21 11.75
N LYS A 21 7.25 -8.73 11.29
CA LYS A 21 8.53 -8.01 11.26
C LYS A 21 8.80 -7.41 9.90
N TYR A 22 9.48 -6.28 9.88
CA TYR A 22 9.87 -5.61 8.65
C TYR A 22 10.68 -6.52 7.72
N LYS A 23 10.27 -6.54 6.45
CA LYS A 23 11.03 -7.19 5.37
C LYS A 23 11.46 -6.16 4.33
N HIS A 24 10.51 -5.45 3.74
CA HIS A 24 10.75 -4.51 2.65
C HIS A 24 9.62 -3.49 2.52
N VAL A 25 9.93 -2.30 2.03
CA VAL A 25 8.94 -1.30 1.60
C VAL A 25 9.50 -0.52 0.42
N GLN A 26 8.66 -0.23 -0.55
CA GLN A 26 9.01 0.59 -1.70
C GLN A 26 7.83 1.41 -2.21
N ASP A 27 8.13 2.45 -2.98
CA ASP A 27 7.12 3.27 -3.65
C ASP A 27 6.39 2.44 -4.71
N MET A 28 5.15 2.83 -5.02
CA MET A 28 4.36 2.22 -6.08
C MET A 28 5.11 2.31 -7.41
N PRO A 29 5.30 1.20 -8.14
CA PRO A 29 5.94 1.26 -9.45
C PRO A 29 5.02 1.95 -10.46
N VAL A 30 5.55 2.96 -11.14
CA VAL A 30 4.80 3.74 -12.12
C VAL A 30 5.49 3.71 -13.49
N MET A 31 4.69 3.95 -14.53
CA MET A 31 5.16 4.15 -15.90
C MET A 31 4.49 5.39 -16.51
N LEU A 32 5.08 5.93 -17.57
CA LEU A 32 4.52 7.07 -18.28
C LEU A 32 3.24 6.67 -19.02
N LYS A 33 2.20 7.47 -18.85
CA LYS A 33 0.91 7.27 -19.52
C LYS A 33 0.84 7.81 -20.94
N GLY A 34 1.83 8.57 -21.38
CA GLY A 34 1.92 9.13 -22.72
C GLY A 34 1.18 10.46 -22.91
N SER A 35 -0.04 10.64 -22.40
CA SER A 35 -0.83 11.87 -22.56
C SER A 35 -1.75 12.14 -21.36
N GLY A 36 -2.24 13.38 -21.26
CA GLY A 36 -3.18 13.81 -20.23
C GLY A 36 -2.55 14.62 -19.10
N THR A 37 -3.38 15.08 -18.16
CA THR A 37 -2.97 15.90 -17.01
C THR A 37 -2.15 15.07 -16.01
N VAL A 38 -2.59 13.84 -15.73
CA VAL A 38 -1.82 12.90 -14.91
C VAL A 38 -0.86 12.15 -15.83
N LYS A 39 0.42 12.34 -15.61
CA LYS A 39 1.50 11.85 -16.48
C LYS A 39 1.87 10.39 -16.26
N ASN A 40 1.59 9.84 -15.08
CA ASN A 40 1.99 8.50 -14.68
C ASN A 40 0.76 7.62 -14.41
N GLU A 41 0.95 6.32 -14.58
CA GLU A 41 0.02 5.28 -14.15
C GLU A 41 0.79 4.17 -13.44
N VAL A 42 0.11 3.36 -12.63
CA VAL A 42 0.74 2.20 -11.98
C VAL A 42 1.16 1.20 -13.05
N ASN A 43 2.39 0.73 -12.97
CA ASN A 43 2.92 -0.31 -13.84
C ASN A 43 2.50 -1.71 -13.33
N PRO A 44 1.51 -2.37 -13.96
CA PRO A 44 0.99 -3.64 -13.47
C PRO A 44 2.03 -4.77 -13.52
N THR A 45 2.86 -4.80 -14.56
CA THR A 45 3.90 -5.82 -14.70
C THR A 45 4.94 -5.70 -13.60
N ALA A 46 5.44 -4.48 -13.36
CA ALA A 46 6.39 -4.24 -12.29
C ALA A 46 5.78 -4.55 -10.90
N LEU A 47 4.51 -4.21 -10.69
CA LEU A 47 3.83 -4.51 -9.43
C LEU A 47 3.71 -6.01 -9.18
N VAL A 48 3.31 -6.79 -10.18
CA VAL A 48 3.26 -8.27 -10.09
C VAL A 48 4.65 -8.84 -9.81
N THR A 49 5.70 -8.33 -10.48
CA THR A 49 7.09 -8.74 -10.24
C THR A 49 7.48 -8.50 -8.78
N ILE A 50 7.25 -7.29 -8.26
CA ILE A 50 7.54 -6.92 -6.87
C ILE A 50 6.81 -7.85 -5.88
N LEU A 51 5.53 -8.10 -6.12
CA LEU A 51 4.74 -8.98 -5.27
C LEU A 51 5.32 -10.40 -5.22
N ARG A 52 5.72 -10.94 -6.37
CA ARG A 52 6.28 -12.30 -6.47
C ARG A 52 7.71 -12.41 -5.92
N GLU A 53 8.56 -11.44 -6.17
CA GLU A 53 9.95 -11.43 -5.68
C GLU A 53 10.05 -11.32 -4.16
N ASN A 54 9.04 -10.73 -3.52
CA ASN A 54 8.99 -10.56 -2.07
C ASN A 54 8.17 -11.65 -1.35
N THR A 55 7.70 -12.66 -2.08
CA THR A 55 6.95 -13.79 -1.53
C THR A 55 7.53 -15.10 -2.08
N SER A 56 7.26 -16.21 -1.39
CA SER A 56 7.58 -17.55 -1.88
C SER A 56 6.31 -18.38 -2.03
N ALA A 57 6.38 -19.42 -2.87
CA ALA A 57 5.23 -20.28 -3.17
C ALA A 57 4.69 -21.04 -1.94
N ASP A 58 5.58 -21.30 -0.96
CA ASP A 58 5.26 -22.08 0.24
C ASP A 58 4.76 -21.22 1.41
N GLU A 59 4.72 -19.90 1.24
CA GLU A 59 4.30 -18.98 2.30
C GLU A 59 2.83 -18.55 2.14
N ALA A 60 2.09 -18.58 3.24
CA ALA A 60 0.79 -17.92 3.28
C ALA A 60 0.96 -16.41 3.14
N VAL A 61 0.25 -15.81 2.19
CA VAL A 61 0.30 -14.38 1.90
C VAL A 61 -1.07 -13.76 2.10
N LEU A 62 -1.13 -12.69 2.88
CA LEU A 62 -2.36 -11.92 3.10
C LEU A 62 -2.11 -10.43 2.83
N VAL A 63 -2.95 -9.84 1.99
CA VAL A 63 -2.81 -8.45 1.53
C VAL A 63 -3.88 -7.56 2.14
N ALA A 64 -3.48 -6.44 2.74
CA ALA A 64 -4.34 -5.30 3.04
C ALA A 64 -4.24 -4.29 1.90
N LEU A 65 -5.30 -4.15 1.11
CA LEU A 65 -5.40 -3.11 0.08
C LEU A 65 -6.26 -1.97 0.59
N GLU A 66 -5.73 -0.75 0.62
CA GLU A 66 -6.51 0.40 1.04
C GLU A 66 -7.67 0.65 0.08
N ARG A 67 -8.87 0.78 0.64
CA ARG A 67 -10.05 1.09 -0.15
C ARG A 67 -10.13 2.58 -0.41
N VAL A 68 -10.03 2.95 -1.67
CA VAL A 68 -10.17 4.33 -2.12
C VAL A 68 -11.59 4.59 -2.63
N ASN A 69 -12.05 5.82 -2.44
CA ASN A 69 -13.35 6.31 -2.93
C ASN A 69 -13.17 7.68 -3.55
N ALA A 70 -14.03 7.99 -4.53
CA ALA A 70 -14.13 9.36 -5.03
C ALA A 70 -14.71 10.26 -3.92
N MET A 71 -14.12 11.44 -3.75
CA MET A 71 -14.58 12.45 -2.79
C MET A 71 -15.12 13.65 -3.54
N PRO A 72 -16.18 14.31 -3.01
CA PRO A 72 -16.68 15.56 -3.58
C PRO A 72 -15.56 16.60 -3.72
N GLY A 73 -15.53 17.34 -4.82
CA GLY A 73 -14.53 18.39 -5.08
C GLY A 73 -13.19 17.92 -5.64
N GLN A 74 -12.99 16.61 -5.81
CA GLN A 74 -11.80 16.10 -6.52
C GLN A 74 -11.93 16.34 -8.03
N GLY A 75 -10.78 16.64 -8.68
CA GLY A 75 -10.73 16.74 -10.15
C GLY A 75 -11.01 15.40 -10.83
N VAL A 76 -11.76 15.41 -11.92
CA VAL A 76 -12.16 14.20 -12.67
C VAL A 76 -10.96 13.34 -13.05
N SER A 77 -9.89 13.95 -13.57
CA SER A 77 -8.65 13.21 -13.95
C SER A 77 -7.98 12.55 -12.74
N SER A 78 -8.01 13.19 -11.57
CA SER A 78 -7.43 12.63 -10.34
C SER A 78 -8.25 11.45 -9.83
N VAL A 79 -9.58 11.55 -9.86
CA VAL A 79 -10.48 10.46 -9.46
C VAL A 79 -10.33 9.26 -10.39
N PHE A 80 -10.28 9.52 -11.71
CA PHE A 80 -10.06 8.46 -12.69
C PHE A 80 -8.71 7.76 -12.47
N SER A 81 -7.62 8.53 -12.29
CA SER A 81 -6.28 7.99 -12.03
C SER A 81 -6.23 7.19 -10.73
N LEU A 82 -6.92 7.63 -9.69
CA LEU A 82 -6.99 6.90 -8.42
C LEU A 82 -7.74 5.58 -8.57
N GLY A 83 -8.87 5.59 -9.28
CA GLY A 83 -9.66 4.40 -9.58
C GLY A 83 -8.90 3.38 -10.43
N ASP A 84 -8.17 3.86 -11.45
CA ASP A 84 -7.32 3.05 -12.31
C ASP A 84 -6.17 2.40 -11.51
N SER A 85 -5.49 3.17 -10.67
CA SER A 85 -4.42 2.68 -9.79
C SER A 85 -4.94 1.62 -8.80
N PHE A 86 -6.11 1.84 -8.21
CA PHE A 86 -6.76 0.88 -7.33
C PHE A 86 -7.15 -0.41 -8.07
N GLY A 87 -7.72 -0.28 -9.28
CA GLY A 87 -8.08 -1.42 -10.12
C GLY A 87 -6.85 -2.24 -10.51
N THR A 88 -5.76 -1.56 -10.89
CA THR A 88 -4.48 -2.19 -11.22
C THR A 88 -3.86 -2.92 -10.03
N ALA A 89 -3.82 -2.31 -8.85
CA ALA A 89 -3.31 -2.94 -7.63
C ALA A 89 -4.13 -4.19 -7.28
N ARG A 90 -5.46 -4.08 -7.29
CA ARG A 90 -6.38 -5.20 -7.07
C ARG A 90 -6.16 -6.35 -8.04
N ALA A 91 -6.06 -6.05 -9.33
CA ALA A 91 -5.84 -7.04 -10.38
C ALA A 91 -4.46 -7.72 -10.24
N SER A 92 -3.42 -6.97 -9.88
CA SER A 92 -2.07 -7.49 -9.66
C SER A 92 -2.03 -8.49 -8.48
N VAL A 93 -2.69 -8.18 -7.37
CA VAL A 93 -2.82 -9.09 -6.22
C VAL A 93 -3.57 -10.37 -6.62
N ALA A 94 -4.69 -10.24 -7.34
CA ALA A 94 -5.46 -11.36 -7.83
C ALA A 94 -4.67 -12.25 -8.82
N ALA A 95 -3.87 -11.65 -9.69
CA ALA A 95 -2.97 -12.38 -10.61
C ALA A 95 -1.88 -13.18 -9.87
N CYS A 96 -1.47 -12.73 -8.69
CA CYS A 96 -0.60 -13.47 -7.80
C CYS A 96 -1.32 -14.57 -6.99
N ARG A 97 -2.66 -14.62 -7.03
CA ARG A 97 -3.52 -15.52 -6.26
C ARG A 97 -3.36 -15.35 -4.73
N PHE A 98 -3.06 -14.13 -4.29
CA PHE A 98 -2.94 -13.84 -2.87
C PHE A 98 -4.32 -13.54 -2.27
N GLU A 99 -4.52 -13.95 -1.03
CA GLU A 99 -5.69 -13.56 -0.25
C GLU A 99 -5.65 -12.06 0.04
N MET A 100 -6.77 -11.36 -0.16
CA MET A 100 -6.82 -9.90 -0.04
C MET A 100 -8.00 -9.44 0.80
N GLN A 101 -7.73 -8.49 1.69
CA GLN A 101 -8.74 -7.76 2.46
C GLN A 101 -8.70 -6.27 2.11
N TYR A 102 -9.88 -5.68 1.92
CA TYR A 102 -9.98 -4.22 1.82
C TYR A 102 -10.01 -3.59 3.20
N VAL A 103 -9.26 -2.51 3.37
CA VAL A 103 -9.25 -1.73 4.60
C VAL A 103 -9.45 -0.24 4.30
N THR A 104 -10.32 0.42 5.07
CA THR A 104 -10.46 1.87 4.97
C THR A 104 -9.43 2.58 5.83
N PRO A 105 -9.00 3.82 5.46
CA PRO A 105 -8.10 4.62 6.29
C PRO A 105 -8.58 4.75 7.75
N MET A 106 -9.86 4.97 7.94
CA MET A 106 -10.45 5.09 9.27
C MET A 106 -10.28 3.82 10.10
N LYS A 107 -10.43 2.63 9.47
CA LYS A 107 -10.38 1.35 10.19
C LYS A 107 -8.97 1.04 10.71
N TRP A 108 -7.95 1.13 9.86
CA TRP A 108 -6.59 0.81 10.29
C TRP A 108 -5.99 1.92 11.17
N LYS A 109 -6.29 3.20 10.92
CA LYS A 109 -5.86 4.32 11.77
C LYS A 109 -6.45 4.20 13.18
N LYS A 110 -7.74 3.89 13.30
CA LYS A 110 -8.39 3.65 14.59
C LYS A 110 -7.72 2.51 15.37
N HIS A 111 -7.32 1.44 14.70
CA HIS A 111 -6.65 0.30 15.33
C HIS A 111 -5.36 0.70 16.06
N PHE A 112 -4.60 1.62 15.48
CA PHE A 112 -3.35 2.13 16.08
C PHE A 112 -3.54 3.42 16.90
N GLY A 113 -4.77 3.89 17.13
CA GLY A 113 -5.04 5.15 17.82
C GLY A 113 -4.55 6.39 17.07
N LEU A 114 -4.50 6.32 15.73
CA LEU A 114 -3.98 7.37 14.87
C LEU A 114 -5.08 8.30 14.35
N THR A 115 -4.69 9.52 14.05
CA THR A 115 -5.51 10.53 13.37
C THR A 115 -5.24 10.54 11.86
N SER A 116 -5.80 11.53 11.15
CA SER A 116 -5.49 11.79 9.75
C SER A 116 -4.12 12.45 9.52
N ASP A 117 -3.41 12.84 10.57
CA ASP A 117 -2.08 13.45 10.47
C ASP A 117 -1.05 12.44 9.97
N LYS A 118 -0.53 12.69 8.77
CA LYS A 118 0.43 11.83 8.10
C LYS A 118 1.78 11.74 8.82
N GLU A 119 2.21 12.80 9.49
CA GLU A 119 3.47 12.79 10.27
C GLU A 119 3.34 11.93 11.53
N VAL A 120 2.18 11.93 12.18
CA VAL A 120 1.91 11.03 13.29
C VAL A 120 1.93 9.57 12.83
N CYS A 121 1.34 9.26 11.68
CA CYS A 121 1.42 7.92 11.07
C CYS A 121 2.87 7.52 10.79
N ARG A 122 3.67 8.41 10.17
CA ARG A 122 5.08 8.15 9.86
C ARG A 122 5.92 7.95 11.14
N ALA A 123 5.75 8.80 12.15
CA ALA A 123 6.45 8.66 13.42
C ALA A 123 6.12 7.34 14.13
N THR A 124 4.87 6.89 14.05
CA THR A 124 4.44 5.60 14.60
C THR A 124 5.08 4.43 13.85
N ALA A 125 5.08 4.47 12.52
CA ALA A 125 5.73 3.45 11.70
C ALA A 125 7.24 3.37 11.95
N ILE A 126 7.94 4.50 12.13
CA ILE A 126 9.37 4.53 12.49
C ILE A 126 9.63 3.81 13.82
N LYS A 127 8.78 4.02 14.82
CA LYS A 127 8.90 3.34 16.12
C LYS A 127 8.68 1.83 16.00
N MET A 128 7.73 1.41 15.17
CA MET A 128 7.41 -0.01 14.97
C MET A 128 8.44 -0.73 14.08
N PHE A 129 9.00 -0.02 13.11
CA PHE A 129 9.90 -0.55 12.08
C PHE A 129 11.14 0.35 11.94
N PRO A 130 12.04 0.36 12.93
CA PRO A 130 13.21 1.26 12.93
C PRO A 130 14.17 1.02 11.75
N ASP A 131 14.17 -0.18 11.19
CA ASP A 131 15.01 -0.55 10.04
C ASP A 131 14.39 -0.16 8.69
N ALA A 132 13.14 0.35 8.68
CA ALA A 132 12.48 0.76 7.46
C ALA A 132 12.95 2.14 6.99
N GLU A 133 13.05 2.30 5.67
CA GLU A 133 13.47 3.57 5.06
C GLU A 133 12.36 4.61 5.09
N LEU A 134 12.16 5.26 6.27
CA LEU A 134 11.09 6.21 6.56
C LEU A 134 11.59 7.61 6.97
N HIS A 135 12.87 7.90 6.81
CA HIS A 135 13.51 9.12 7.34
C HIS A 135 13.09 10.42 6.64
N LEU A 136 12.59 10.36 5.40
CA LEU A 136 12.15 11.55 4.65
C LEU A 136 10.65 11.82 4.86
N LYS A 137 10.27 13.09 4.87
CA LYS A 137 8.86 13.52 4.94
C LYS A 137 7.99 12.90 3.84
N LYS A 138 8.53 12.72 2.64
CA LYS A 138 7.83 12.09 1.50
C LYS A 138 7.52 10.59 1.72
N HIS A 139 8.12 9.94 2.72
CA HIS A 139 7.90 8.52 3.01
C HIS A 139 6.63 8.23 3.82
N VAL A 140 5.70 9.17 3.86
CA VAL A 140 4.41 8.98 4.57
C VAL A 140 3.59 7.83 3.97
N ASP A 141 3.57 7.67 2.67
CA ASP A 141 2.81 6.62 2.01
C ASP A 141 3.43 5.23 2.24
N ARG A 142 4.77 5.14 2.33
CA ARG A 142 5.49 3.93 2.79
C ARG A 142 5.12 3.56 4.23
N ALA A 143 5.02 4.55 5.10
CA ALA A 143 4.64 4.35 6.49
C ALA A 143 3.20 3.85 6.61
N GLU A 144 2.26 4.42 5.84
CA GLU A 144 0.87 3.97 5.81
C GLU A 144 0.76 2.53 5.28
N ALA A 145 1.51 2.17 4.23
CA ALA A 145 1.56 0.80 3.73
C ALA A 145 2.10 -0.20 4.78
N LEU A 146 3.14 0.16 5.53
CA LEU A 146 3.68 -0.67 6.61
C LEU A 146 2.66 -0.86 7.75
N LEU A 147 1.97 0.21 8.13
CA LEU A 147 0.92 0.14 9.15
C LEU A 147 -0.26 -0.73 8.69
N MET A 148 -0.65 -0.67 7.43
CA MET A 148 -1.67 -1.57 6.87
C MET A 148 -1.23 -3.03 6.85
N ALA A 149 0.03 -3.31 6.49
CA ALA A 149 0.60 -4.66 6.56
C ALA A 149 0.59 -5.20 8.01
N ARG A 150 0.89 -4.33 8.99
CA ARG A 150 0.83 -4.65 10.42
C ARG A 150 -0.60 -4.84 10.89
N TRP A 151 -1.51 -3.98 10.46
CA TRP A 151 -2.93 -4.09 10.79
C TRP A 151 -3.51 -5.45 10.37
N VAL A 152 -3.27 -5.88 9.15
CA VAL A 152 -3.79 -7.18 8.67
C VAL A 152 -3.13 -8.35 9.38
N TYR A 153 -1.88 -8.23 9.78
CA TYR A 153 -1.21 -9.23 10.61
C TYR A 153 -1.88 -9.39 11.97
N GLU A 154 -2.18 -8.28 12.65
CA GLU A 154 -2.76 -8.29 14.00
C GLU A 154 -4.26 -8.61 14.03
N THR A 155 -4.98 -8.40 12.95
CA THR A 155 -6.44 -8.61 12.89
C THR A 155 -6.86 -9.91 12.21
N LYS A 156 -5.91 -10.69 11.73
CA LYS A 156 -6.18 -11.98 11.07
C LYS A 156 -6.69 -13.07 12.02
N PHE A 157 -6.38 -12.97 13.30
CA PHE A 157 -6.67 -13.98 14.31
C PHE A 157 -7.72 -13.54 15.31
#